data_bf75c068a26167de72f446c6c6ca81bb
#
_entry.id   bf75c068a26167de72f446c6c6ca81bb
#
_cell.length_a   1.000
_cell.length_b   1.000
_cell.length_c   1.000
_cell.angle_alpha   90.00
_cell.angle_beta   90.00
_cell.angle_gamma   90.00
#
_symmetry.space_group_name_H-M   'P 1'
#
loop_
_entity.id
_entity.type
_entity.pdbx_description
1 polymer ?
#
loop_
_entity_poly.entity_id
_entity_poly.type
_entity_poly.pdbx_seq_one_letter_code
_entity_poly.pdbx_strand_id
1 'polypeptide(L)'
;MSEKILINKLPTRTWNRLGVNETPIVWGQTEDLGAEQITAAGQTERLEISDCADAEYSGKTVNIHAHEGQTVTVFETLKAEKNLLVRTALHIEKNAKVRLVQIQNAAQDSLLRLETSGECAENGQVELIQILLGRGDVYSDGHFELNGDGAGFNADIGYLGQNSRTIDINLAVNHHGQKTTSEINAAGALKDDAKKIFRGTIDFRRGSAGSVGNEQETVLMLGDGVVNKTVPLILCAEENVVGNHGATIGELDEDTLFYFESRGISAEEAENIMARAAIERLARTIGDEAAQTAILAELEEVL
;
A
#
# COMPACT_ATOMS: atom_id res chain seq x y z
N MET A 1 -1.63 27.79 8.38
CA MET A 1 -2.55 27.96 7.21
C MET A 1 -2.48 26.67 6.41
N SER A 2 -3.61 26.10 6.04
CA SER A 2 -3.68 24.94 5.14
C SER A 2 -3.60 25.41 3.67
N GLU A 3 -2.93 24.64 2.84
CA GLU A 3 -2.77 24.91 1.40
C GLU A 3 -3.17 23.67 0.57
N LYS A 4 -3.51 23.91 -0.69
CA LYS A 4 -3.78 22.85 -1.64
C LYS A 4 -2.47 22.32 -2.21
N ILE A 5 -2.17 21.05 -1.99
CA ILE A 5 -1.00 20.36 -2.52
C ILE A 5 -1.41 19.22 -3.45
N LEU A 6 -0.50 18.80 -4.32
CA LEU A 6 -0.70 17.69 -5.25
C LEU A 6 0.22 16.54 -4.83
N ILE A 7 -0.38 15.39 -4.57
CA ILE A 7 0.30 14.17 -4.12
C ILE A 7 0.06 13.01 -5.09
N ASN A 8 0.68 11.87 -4.84
CA ASN A 8 0.51 10.61 -5.59
C ASN A 8 0.63 10.83 -7.11
N LYS A 9 1.74 11.46 -7.51
CA LYS A 9 1.96 11.87 -8.90
C LYS A 9 2.50 10.71 -9.73
N LEU A 10 1.86 10.44 -10.87
CA LEU A 10 2.42 9.55 -11.87
C LEU A 10 3.74 10.12 -12.44
N PRO A 11 4.74 9.27 -12.72
CA PRO A 11 6.01 9.69 -13.31
C PRO A 11 5.84 10.26 -14.72
N THR A 12 4.79 9.84 -15.42
CA THR A 12 4.40 10.38 -16.73
C THR A 12 2.90 10.59 -16.79
N ARG A 13 2.47 11.70 -17.42
CA ARG A 13 1.05 12.02 -17.52
C ARG A 13 0.33 11.13 -18.52
N THR A 14 -0.80 10.59 -18.08
CA THR A 14 -1.73 9.80 -18.87
C THR A 14 -3.14 10.38 -18.73
N TRP A 15 -4.05 10.09 -19.63
CA TRP A 15 -5.51 10.35 -19.53
C TRP A 15 -5.92 11.57 -18.70
N ASN A 16 -5.47 12.75 -19.08
CA ASN A 16 -5.68 14.00 -18.32
C ASN A 16 -7.14 14.26 -17.87
N ARG A 17 -8.12 13.78 -18.64
CA ARG A 17 -9.55 14.01 -18.34
C ARG A 17 -10.07 13.12 -17.21
N LEU A 18 -9.38 12.03 -16.85
CA LEU A 18 -9.82 11.09 -15.83
C LEU A 18 -9.41 11.50 -14.41
N GLY A 19 -8.57 12.54 -14.27
CA GLY A 19 -8.08 13.01 -12.97
C GLY A 19 -7.26 11.95 -12.22
N VAL A 20 -6.42 11.18 -12.95
CA VAL A 20 -5.63 10.08 -12.38
C VAL A 20 -4.15 10.38 -12.24
N ASN A 21 -3.68 11.50 -12.77
CA ASN A 21 -2.24 11.81 -12.82
C ASN A 21 -1.67 12.24 -11.46
N GLU A 22 -2.50 12.80 -10.61
CA GLU A 22 -2.14 13.34 -9.30
C GLU A 22 -3.41 13.55 -8.49
N THR A 23 -3.28 13.65 -7.18
CA THR A 23 -4.44 13.88 -6.30
C THR A 23 -4.27 15.18 -5.53
N PRO A 24 -5.21 16.13 -5.66
CA PRO A 24 -5.21 17.35 -4.86
C PRO A 24 -5.79 17.09 -3.47
N ILE A 25 -5.05 17.46 -2.44
CA ILE A 25 -5.52 17.46 -1.05
C ILE A 25 -5.27 18.83 -0.40
N VAL A 26 -5.94 19.07 0.71
CA VAL A 26 -5.65 20.21 1.58
C VAL A 26 -4.77 19.71 2.73
N TRP A 27 -3.62 20.36 2.94
CA TRP A 27 -2.69 19.98 4.01
C TRP A 27 -2.19 21.22 4.74
N GLY A 28 -2.09 21.14 6.06
CA GLY A 28 -1.68 22.28 6.90
C GLY A 28 -0.25 22.16 7.41
N GLN A 29 0.10 23.10 8.28
CA GLN A 29 1.37 23.06 8.98
C GLN A 29 1.41 21.82 9.88
N THR A 30 2.46 21.02 9.73
CA THR A 30 2.62 19.73 10.38
C THR A 30 3.44 19.88 11.67
N GLU A 31 2.93 19.37 12.78
CA GLU A 31 3.68 19.18 14.02
C GLU A 31 4.64 18.00 13.85
N ASP A 32 5.92 18.22 14.10
CA ASP A 32 6.95 17.21 13.93
C ASP A 32 7.03 16.30 15.18
N LEU A 33 6.69 15.03 15.00
CA LEU A 33 6.77 13.98 16.02
C LEU A 33 8.18 13.35 16.12
N GLY A 34 9.16 13.95 15.45
CA GLY A 34 10.55 13.50 15.42
C GLY A 34 10.81 12.32 14.49
N ALA A 35 12.08 11.91 14.46
CA ALA A 35 12.57 10.83 13.60
C ALA A 35 12.98 9.61 14.42
N GLU A 36 12.62 8.42 13.93
CA GLU A 36 13.09 7.12 14.42
C GLU A 36 14.17 6.59 13.50
N GLN A 37 15.19 5.93 14.10
CA GLN A 37 16.29 5.30 13.36
C GLN A 37 16.32 3.81 13.71
N ILE A 38 16.15 2.94 12.73
CA ILE A 38 16.14 1.48 12.93
C ILE A 38 17.28 0.87 12.14
N THR A 39 18.18 0.21 12.87
CA THR A 39 19.33 -0.52 12.30
C THR A 39 19.48 -1.92 12.88
N ALA A 40 18.55 -2.34 13.74
CA ALA A 40 18.63 -3.61 14.45
C ALA A 40 18.43 -4.81 13.51
N ALA A 41 19.47 -5.64 13.38
CA ALA A 41 19.41 -6.87 12.60
C ALA A 41 18.91 -8.06 13.42
N GLY A 42 18.12 -8.94 12.79
CA GLY A 42 17.68 -10.19 13.41
C GLY A 42 16.63 -10.03 14.52
N GLN A 43 16.14 -8.83 14.76
CA GLN A 43 15.03 -8.54 15.67
C GLN A 43 13.86 -7.96 14.90
N THR A 44 12.66 -8.13 15.44
CA THR A 44 11.45 -7.50 14.92
C THR A 44 11.19 -6.23 15.72
N GLU A 45 11.27 -5.08 15.05
CA GLU A 45 10.93 -3.79 15.64
C GLU A 45 9.44 -3.50 15.46
N ARG A 46 8.80 -2.92 16.49
CA ARG A 46 7.37 -2.57 16.47
C ARG A 46 7.20 -1.13 16.85
N LEU A 47 6.65 -0.36 15.95
CA LEU A 47 6.35 1.05 16.14
C LEU A 47 4.84 1.25 16.18
N GLU A 48 4.35 1.88 17.23
CA GLU A 48 3.01 2.46 17.26
C GLU A 48 3.13 3.95 16.97
N ILE A 49 2.56 4.41 15.88
CA ILE A 49 2.62 5.79 15.42
C ILE A 49 1.21 6.36 15.42
N SER A 50 1.02 7.41 16.19
CA SER A 50 -0.25 8.14 16.30
C SER A 50 -0.03 9.62 16.08
N ASP A 51 -1.07 10.33 15.68
CA ASP A 51 -1.07 11.78 15.61
C ASP A 51 -1.03 12.43 17.02
N CYS A 52 -0.64 13.69 17.05
CA CYS A 52 -0.66 14.50 18.28
C CYS A 52 -2.06 15.02 18.57
N ALA A 53 -2.56 14.79 19.79
CA ALA A 53 -3.90 15.21 20.18
C ALA A 53 -4.13 16.73 20.09
N ASP A 54 -3.06 17.53 20.25
CA ASP A 54 -3.13 19.00 20.23
C ASP A 54 -2.89 19.60 18.84
N ALA A 55 -2.50 18.79 17.84
CA ALA A 55 -2.24 19.23 16.48
C ALA A 55 -3.32 18.75 15.49
N GLU A 56 -3.65 19.57 14.51
CA GLU A 56 -4.54 19.18 13.41
C GLU A 56 -3.81 18.31 12.38
N TYR A 57 -2.50 18.54 12.20
CA TYR A 57 -1.63 17.80 11.28
C TYR A 57 -0.36 17.40 12.02
N SER A 58 -0.04 16.12 12.02
CA SER A 58 1.16 15.57 12.64
C SER A 58 2.02 14.85 11.61
N GLY A 59 3.34 14.79 11.84
CA GLY A 59 4.28 14.12 10.96
C GLY A 59 5.34 13.31 11.69
N LYS A 60 5.50 12.03 11.35
CA LYS A 60 6.56 11.14 11.85
C LYS A 60 7.47 10.72 10.72
N THR A 61 8.78 10.67 11.00
CA THR A 61 9.78 10.12 10.08
C THR A 61 10.35 8.83 10.66
N VAL A 62 10.48 7.80 9.83
CA VAL A 62 11.13 6.53 10.18
C VAL A 62 12.21 6.25 9.14
N ASN A 63 13.44 6.01 9.57
CA ASN A 63 14.55 5.63 8.70
C ASN A 63 14.99 4.22 9.06
N ILE A 64 14.96 3.31 8.11
CA ILE A 64 15.31 1.90 8.28
C ILE A 64 16.55 1.63 7.44
N HIS A 65 17.61 1.17 8.08
CA HIS A 65 18.86 0.84 7.42
C HIS A 65 19.22 -0.63 7.68
N ALA A 66 19.22 -1.41 6.64
CA ALA A 66 19.70 -2.79 6.67
C ALA A 66 21.12 -2.85 6.09
N HIS A 67 22.10 -3.09 6.96
CA HIS A 67 23.50 -3.25 6.56
C HIS A 67 23.74 -4.54 5.79
N GLU A 68 24.86 -4.64 5.08
CA GLU A 68 25.21 -5.77 4.21
C GLU A 68 24.91 -7.13 4.85
N GLY A 69 24.16 -7.96 4.15
CA GLY A 69 23.77 -9.31 4.56
C GLY A 69 22.78 -9.39 5.72
N GLN A 70 22.27 -8.28 6.21
CA GLN A 70 21.32 -8.25 7.34
C GLN A 70 19.87 -8.36 6.86
N THR A 71 19.04 -8.86 7.77
CA THR A 71 17.57 -8.79 7.62
C THR A 71 16.99 -7.95 8.75
N VAL A 72 16.21 -6.93 8.39
CA VAL A 72 15.49 -6.05 9.31
C VAL A 72 14.00 -6.22 9.10
N THR A 73 13.24 -6.46 10.16
CA THR A 73 11.78 -6.57 10.10
C THR A 73 11.16 -5.48 10.98
N VAL A 74 10.27 -4.69 10.38
CA VAL A 74 9.61 -3.58 11.07
C VAL A 74 8.10 -3.69 10.88
N PHE A 75 7.38 -3.55 11.98
CA PHE A 75 5.92 -3.39 12.01
C PHE A 75 5.60 -1.95 12.41
N GLU A 76 4.88 -1.25 11.56
CA GLU A 76 4.32 0.07 11.84
C GLU A 76 2.80 -0.07 12.01
N THR A 77 2.30 0.15 13.20
CA THR A 77 0.87 0.28 13.49
C THR A 77 0.53 1.77 13.51
N LEU A 78 -0.26 2.20 12.54
CA LEU A 78 -0.53 3.61 12.25
C LEU A 78 -1.96 3.94 12.64
N LYS A 79 -2.13 4.85 13.61
CA LYS A 79 -3.44 5.29 14.10
C LYS A 79 -3.58 6.79 13.88
N ALA A 80 -4.57 7.20 13.11
CA ALA A 80 -4.86 8.61 12.88
C ALA A 80 -6.27 8.95 13.38
N GLU A 81 -6.35 9.77 14.42
CA GLU A 81 -7.59 10.37 14.88
C GLU A 81 -7.87 11.70 14.16
N LYS A 82 -6.81 12.33 13.63
CA LYS A 82 -6.82 13.54 12.82
C LYS A 82 -6.03 13.33 11.55
N ASN A 83 -5.12 14.27 11.20
CA ASN A 83 -4.32 14.17 9.99
C ASN A 83 -2.88 13.77 10.33
N LEU A 84 -2.45 12.61 9.86
CA LEU A 84 -1.13 12.05 10.13
C LEU A 84 -0.36 11.81 8.82
N LEU A 85 0.87 12.27 8.77
CA LEU A 85 1.84 11.96 7.74
C LEU A 85 2.95 11.08 8.31
N VAL A 86 3.15 9.91 7.73
CA VAL A 86 4.27 9.03 8.07
C VAL A 86 5.19 8.91 6.87
N ARG A 87 6.46 9.23 7.07
CA ARG A 87 7.52 9.06 6.06
C ARG A 87 8.44 7.94 6.48
N THR A 88 8.49 6.87 5.71
CA THR A 88 9.36 5.73 5.96
C THR A 88 10.37 5.60 4.82
N ALA A 89 11.66 5.77 5.13
CA ALA A 89 12.76 5.65 4.19
C ALA A 89 13.58 4.39 4.48
N LEU A 90 13.79 3.57 3.43
CA LEU A 90 14.53 2.30 3.51
C LEU A 90 15.86 2.43 2.77
N HIS A 91 16.95 2.09 3.44
CA HIS A 91 18.26 1.94 2.83
C HIS A 91 18.72 0.49 2.96
N ILE A 92 18.81 -0.22 1.83
CA ILE A 92 19.08 -1.64 1.78
C ILE A 92 20.44 -1.87 1.12
N GLU A 93 21.44 -2.24 1.92
CA GLU A 93 22.76 -2.54 1.44
C GLU A 93 22.83 -3.90 0.71
N LYS A 94 24.00 -4.24 0.18
CA LYS A 94 24.24 -5.47 -0.58
C LYS A 94 23.84 -6.71 0.20
N ASN A 95 23.08 -7.61 -0.46
CA ASN A 95 22.56 -8.87 0.11
C ASN A 95 21.71 -8.68 1.37
N ALA A 96 21.25 -7.47 1.68
CA ALA A 96 20.39 -7.19 2.81
C ALA A 96 18.91 -7.33 2.47
N LYS A 97 18.07 -7.49 3.47
CA LYS A 97 16.62 -7.55 3.33
C LYS A 97 15.92 -6.65 4.35
N VAL A 98 14.94 -5.88 3.89
CA VAL A 98 13.97 -5.21 4.75
C VAL A 98 12.60 -5.81 4.52
N ARG A 99 11.92 -6.15 5.61
CA ARG A 99 10.50 -6.47 5.63
C ARG A 99 9.78 -5.39 6.42
N LEU A 100 8.94 -4.61 5.74
CA LEU A 100 8.12 -3.55 6.32
C LEU A 100 6.66 -3.95 6.26
N VAL A 101 6.01 -4.00 7.41
CA VAL A 101 4.57 -4.27 7.55
C VAL A 101 3.91 -3.02 8.12
N GLN A 102 3.03 -2.39 7.36
CA GLN A 102 2.28 -1.19 7.75
C GLN A 102 0.81 -1.56 7.92
N ILE A 103 0.31 -1.47 9.15
CA ILE A 103 -1.09 -1.72 9.48
C ILE A 103 -1.71 -0.38 9.82
N GLN A 104 -2.68 0.05 9.00
CA GLN A 104 -3.27 1.37 9.07
C GLN A 104 -4.70 1.30 9.60
N ASN A 105 -4.97 2.14 10.60
CA ASN A 105 -6.30 2.44 11.10
C ASN A 105 -6.47 3.95 11.22
N ALA A 106 -7.26 4.53 10.34
CA ALA A 106 -7.63 5.94 10.36
C ALA A 106 -9.09 6.09 10.81
N ALA A 107 -9.33 6.93 11.82
CA ALA A 107 -10.67 7.22 12.29
C ALA A 107 -11.50 7.94 11.22
N GLN A 108 -12.80 7.93 11.36
CA GLN A 108 -13.68 8.67 10.47
C GLN A 108 -13.30 10.16 10.47
N ASP A 109 -13.38 10.81 9.32
CA ASP A 109 -13.01 12.23 9.11
C ASP A 109 -11.52 12.55 9.30
N SER A 110 -10.66 11.54 9.50
CA SER A 110 -9.20 11.69 9.51
C SER A 110 -8.58 11.43 8.15
N LEU A 111 -7.33 11.88 7.96
CA LEU A 111 -6.56 11.65 6.75
C LEU A 111 -5.17 11.11 7.11
N LEU A 112 -4.85 9.93 6.61
CA LEU A 112 -3.51 9.34 6.73
C LEU A 112 -2.76 9.44 5.41
N ARG A 113 -1.54 10.01 5.45
CA ARG A 113 -0.59 10.00 4.34
C ARG A 113 0.59 9.10 4.67
N LEU A 114 0.90 8.18 3.79
CA LEU A 114 2.07 7.33 3.83
C LEU A 114 3.00 7.70 2.68
N GLU A 115 4.22 8.09 2.99
CA GLU A 115 5.27 8.32 2.00
C GLU A 115 6.37 7.31 2.28
N THR A 116 6.45 6.24 1.47
CA THR A 116 7.42 5.16 1.67
C THR A 116 8.42 5.17 0.51
N SER A 117 9.70 5.18 0.81
CA SER A 117 10.75 5.13 -0.20
C SER A 117 11.81 4.09 0.14
N GLY A 118 12.49 3.55 -0.88
CA GLY A 118 13.53 2.56 -0.67
C GLY A 118 14.56 2.53 -1.78
N GLU A 119 15.82 2.28 -1.40
CA GLU A 119 16.93 2.11 -2.32
C GLU A 119 17.61 0.76 -2.06
N CYS A 120 17.68 -0.09 -3.08
CA CYS A 120 18.27 -1.42 -3.00
C CYS A 120 19.59 -1.51 -3.74
N ALA A 121 20.66 -1.85 -3.02
CA ALA A 121 21.96 -2.22 -3.60
C ALA A 121 21.91 -3.64 -4.19
N GLU A 122 23.06 -4.17 -4.62
CA GLU A 122 23.20 -5.50 -5.24
C GLU A 122 22.56 -6.61 -4.39
N ASN A 123 21.63 -7.38 -4.95
CA ASN A 123 20.83 -8.41 -4.30
C ASN A 123 20.04 -7.92 -3.07
N GLY A 124 19.89 -6.62 -2.86
CA GLY A 124 19.05 -6.06 -1.81
C GLY A 124 17.58 -6.38 -2.05
N GLN A 125 16.82 -6.70 -0.99
CA GLN A 125 15.43 -7.14 -1.09
C GLN A 125 14.52 -6.31 -0.20
N VAL A 126 13.38 -5.88 -0.73
CA VAL A 126 12.29 -5.26 0.02
C VAL A 126 11.05 -6.14 -0.06
N GLU A 127 10.44 -6.37 1.09
CA GLU A 127 9.10 -6.93 1.22
C GLU A 127 8.24 -5.90 1.95
N LEU A 128 7.29 -5.29 1.24
CA LEU A 128 6.34 -4.32 1.76
C LEU A 128 4.96 -4.97 1.89
N ILE A 129 4.38 -4.94 3.09
CA ILE A 129 2.99 -5.35 3.31
C ILE A 129 2.23 -4.16 3.85
N GLN A 130 1.15 -3.76 3.17
CA GLN A 130 0.27 -2.70 3.63
C GLN A 130 -1.14 -3.24 3.83
N ILE A 131 -1.69 -3.01 5.02
CA ILE A 131 -3.08 -3.33 5.37
C ILE A 131 -3.79 -2.01 5.66
N LEU A 132 -4.64 -1.59 4.73
CA LEU A 132 -5.32 -0.29 4.75
C LEU A 132 -6.77 -0.46 5.21
N LEU A 133 -6.95 -0.48 6.53
CA LEU A 133 -8.26 -0.57 7.21
C LEU A 133 -8.70 0.80 7.74
N GLY A 134 -9.72 0.81 8.59
CA GLY A 134 -10.26 2.04 9.20
C GLY A 134 -11.30 2.74 8.33
N ARG A 135 -11.71 3.94 8.73
CA ARG A 135 -12.84 4.67 8.14
C ARG A 135 -12.45 6.01 7.51
N GLY A 136 -11.25 6.51 7.83
CA GLY A 136 -10.70 7.76 7.27
C GLY A 136 -10.07 7.59 5.90
N ASP A 137 -9.77 8.71 5.25
CA ASP A 137 -9.09 8.72 3.97
C ASP A 137 -7.63 8.29 4.09
N VAL A 138 -7.13 7.53 3.11
CA VAL A 138 -5.72 7.14 3.06
C VAL A 138 -5.11 7.44 1.70
N TYR A 139 -3.91 8.01 1.74
CA TYR A 139 -3.08 8.33 0.58
C TYR A 139 -1.70 7.72 0.78
N SER A 140 -1.40 6.65 0.05
CA SER A 140 -0.12 5.94 0.08
C SER A 140 0.69 6.26 -1.17
N ASP A 141 1.92 6.76 -0.99
CA ASP A 141 2.86 7.08 -2.06
C ASP A 141 4.18 6.32 -1.84
N GLY A 142 4.45 5.33 -2.68
CA GLY A 142 5.60 4.45 -2.59
C GLY A 142 6.55 4.62 -3.77
N HIS A 143 7.85 4.81 -3.50
CA HIS A 143 8.89 4.95 -4.54
C HIS A 143 10.10 4.08 -4.21
N PHE A 144 10.43 3.13 -5.08
CA PHE A 144 11.52 2.18 -4.86
C PHE A 144 12.49 2.16 -6.03
N GLU A 145 13.79 2.26 -5.70
CA GLU A 145 14.90 2.27 -6.65
C GLU A 145 15.69 0.95 -6.53
N LEU A 146 15.62 0.09 -7.54
CA LEU A 146 16.37 -1.16 -7.61
C LEU A 146 17.71 -0.89 -8.33
N ASN A 147 18.66 -0.27 -7.59
CA ASN A 147 19.89 0.25 -8.13
C ASN A 147 20.91 -0.84 -8.45
N GLY A 148 20.97 -1.90 -7.63
CA GLY A 148 21.96 -2.98 -7.79
C GLY A 148 21.45 -4.14 -8.61
N ASP A 149 22.38 -4.91 -9.20
CA ASP A 149 22.05 -6.13 -9.93
C ASP A 149 21.39 -7.15 -8.99
N GLY A 150 20.33 -7.83 -9.47
CA GLY A 150 19.59 -8.80 -8.66
C GLY A 150 18.77 -8.23 -7.52
N ALA A 151 18.64 -6.91 -7.41
CA ALA A 151 17.78 -6.29 -6.41
C ALA A 151 16.31 -6.67 -6.63
N GLY A 152 15.53 -6.78 -5.54
CA GLY A 152 14.16 -7.23 -5.60
C GLY A 152 13.22 -6.41 -4.73
N PHE A 153 11.98 -6.31 -5.20
CA PHE A 153 10.88 -5.65 -4.50
C PHE A 153 9.62 -6.52 -4.58
N ASN A 154 8.99 -6.74 -3.44
CA ASN A 154 7.69 -7.39 -3.36
C ASN A 154 6.74 -6.54 -2.52
N ALA A 155 5.55 -6.24 -3.04
CA ALA A 155 4.50 -5.55 -2.31
C ALA A 155 3.20 -6.34 -2.32
N ASP A 156 2.62 -6.52 -1.14
CA ASP A 156 1.29 -7.06 -0.94
C ASP A 156 0.44 -6.03 -0.21
N ILE A 157 -0.60 -5.52 -0.90
CA ILE A 157 -1.45 -4.44 -0.40
C ILE A 157 -2.88 -4.97 -0.23
N GLY A 158 -3.39 -4.93 1.00
CA GLY A 158 -4.78 -5.24 1.32
C GLY A 158 -5.55 -3.98 1.72
N TYR A 159 -6.75 -3.79 1.18
CA TYR A 159 -7.55 -2.62 1.51
C TYR A 159 -9.05 -2.92 1.63
N LEU A 160 -9.71 -2.14 2.48
CA LEU A 160 -11.17 -2.11 2.62
C LEU A 160 -11.65 -0.66 2.51
N GLY A 161 -12.38 -0.35 1.44
CA GLY A 161 -13.09 0.92 1.28
C GLY A 161 -14.56 0.75 1.62
N GLN A 162 -15.10 1.64 2.45
CA GLN A 162 -16.51 1.65 2.81
C GLN A 162 -16.99 3.08 3.12
N ASN A 163 -18.29 3.27 3.21
CA ASN A 163 -18.90 4.59 3.30
C ASN A 163 -18.44 5.50 2.13
N SER A 164 -17.98 6.71 2.40
CA SER A 164 -17.46 7.64 1.38
C SER A 164 -15.92 7.74 1.37
N ARG A 165 -15.25 6.77 2.01
CA ARG A 165 -13.78 6.75 2.17
C ARG A 165 -13.04 6.81 0.83
N THR A 166 -11.94 7.56 0.81
CA THR A 166 -11.01 7.59 -0.31
C THR A 166 -9.75 6.77 0.02
N ILE A 167 -9.40 5.85 -0.88
CA ILE A 167 -8.15 5.10 -0.86
C ILE A 167 -7.38 5.44 -2.13
N ASP A 168 -6.25 6.13 -1.98
CA ASP A 168 -5.43 6.55 -3.09
C ASP A 168 -4.02 5.99 -2.94
N ILE A 169 -3.65 5.06 -3.80
CA ILE A 169 -2.38 4.35 -3.76
C ILE A 169 -1.61 4.67 -5.03
N ASN A 170 -0.37 5.12 -4.87
CA ASN A 170 0.63 5.24 -5.92
C ASN A 170 1.85 4.42 -5.53
N LEU A 171 2.30 3.53 -6.38
CA LEU A 171 3.48 2.71 -6.14
C LEU A 171 4.33 2.66 -7.41
N ALA A 172 5.54 3.16 -7.33
CA ALA A 172 6.49 3.19 -8.43
C ALA A 172 7.76 2.40 -8.08
N VAL A 173 8.13 1.46 -8.96
CA VAL A 173 9.36 0.67 -8.85
C VAL A 173 10.22 0.90 -10.08
N ASN A 174 11.41 1.46 -9.86
CA ASN A 174 12.37 1.79 -10.90
C ASN A 174 13.48 0.73 -10.93
N HIS A 175 13.62 0.04 -12.06
CA HIS A 175 14.64 -0.98 -12.28
C HIS A 175 15.86 -0.36 -12.96
N HIS A 176 16.98 -0.25 -12.26
CA HIS A 176 18.26 0.25 -12.77
C HIS A 176 19.29 -0.85 -12.97
N GLY A 177 19.41 -1.76 -11.99
CA GLY A 177 20.30 -2.93 -12.06
C GLY A 177 19.82 -3.99 -13.04
N GLN A 178 20.71 -4.89 -13.42
CA GLN A 178 20.39 -6.06 -14.24
C GLN A 178 19.68 -7.14 -13.41
N LYS A 179 18.79 -7.90 -14.06
CA LYS A 179 18.09 -9.04 -13.43
C LYS A 179 17.35 -8.68 -12.14
N THR A 180 16.90 -7.46 -12.03
CA THR A 180 16.07 -7.02 -10.91
C THR A 180 14.66 -7.56 -11.04
N THR A 181 13.96 -7.72 -9.92
CA THR A 181 12.60 -8.26 -9.92
C THR A 181 11.65 -7.38 -9.11
N SER A 182 10.42 -7.23 -9.60
CA SER A 182 9.34 -6.62 -8.81
C SER A 182 8.03 -7.39 -8.94
N GLU A 183 7.36 -7.59 -7.81
CA GLU A 183 6.02 -8.15 -7.73
C GLU A 183 5.14 -7.19 -6.94
N ILE A 184 4.05 -6.73 -7.54
CA ILE A 184 3.10 -5.82 -6.91
C ILE A 184 1.74 -6.48 -6.92
N ASN A 185 1.22 -6.82 -5.75
CA ASN A 185 -0.10 -7.42 -5.59
C ASN A 185 -0.97 -6.48 -4.74
N ALA A 186 -2.11 -6.08 -5.28
CA ALA A 186 -3.12 -5.32 -4.54
C ALA A 186 -4.44 -6.09 -4.55
N ALA A 187 -5.05 -6.26 -3.38
CA ALA A 187 -6.34 -6.93 -3.28
C ALA A 187 -7.22 -6.26 -2.23
N GLY A 188 -8.50 -6.07 -2.54
CA GLY A 188 -9.41 -5.46 -1.59
C GLY A 188 -10.85 -5.49 -2.00
N ALA A 189 -11.68 -4.94 -1.12
CA ALA A 189 -13.10 -4.76 -1.34
C ALA A 189 -13.48 -3.28 -1.20
N LEU A 190 -14.46 -2.86 -1.99
CA LEU A 190 -15.03 -1.53 -1.97
C LEU A 190 -16.55 -1.64 -1.81
N LYS A 191 -17.10 -0.95 -0.81
CA LYS A 191 -18.53 -0.93 -0.49
C LYS A 191 -19.08 0.50 -0.54
N ASP A 192 -20.37 0.62 -0.57
CA ASP A 192 -21.12 1.87 -0.48
C ASP A 192 -20.72 2.88 -1.57
N ASP A 193 -20.23 4.06 -1.16
CA ASP A 193 -19.75 5.15 -2.03
C ASP A 193 -18.22 5.30 -1.98
N ALA A 194 -17.50 4.24 -1.58
CA ALA A 194 -16.05 4.27 -1.45
C ALA A 194 -15.36 4.55 -2.79
N LYS A 195 -14.25 5.28 -2.72
CA LYS A 195 -13.46 5.67 -3.90
C LYS A 195 -12.05 5.13 -3.77
N LYS A 196 -11.59 4.43 -4.79
CA LYS A 196 -10.21 3.95 -4.85
C LYS A 196 -9.55 4.36 -6.16
N ILE A 197 -8.29 4.81 -6.04
CA ILE A 197 -7.38 4.95 -7.17
C ILE A 197 -6.12 4.15 -6.84
N PHE A 198 -5.77 3.18 -7.69
CA PHE A 198 -4.50 2.48 -7.62
C PHE A 198 -3.67 2.81 -8.85
N ARG A 199 -2.45 3.29 -8.64
CA ARG A 199 -1.45 3.56 -9.68
C ARG A 199 -0.25 2.69 -9.41
N GLY A 200 -0.03 1.68 -10.24
CA GLY A 200 1.15 0.85 -10.22
C GLY A 200 2.07 1.22 -11.38
N THR A 201 3.31 1.53 -11.09
CA THR A 201 4.31 1.84 -12.11
C THR A 201 5.51 0.92 -12.00
N ILE A 202 5.83 0.23 -13.09
CA ILE A 202 7.07 -0.51 -13.27
C ILE A 202 7.86 0.21 -14.34
N ASP A 203 9.05 0.72 -14.00
CA ASP A 203 9.88 1.49 -14.91
C ASP A 203 11.22 0.79 -15.16
N PHE A 204 11.37 0.19 -16.34
CA PHE A 204 12.62 -0.44 -16.75
C PHE A 204 13.53 0.59 -17.40
N ARG A 205 14.52 1.05 -16.65
CA ARG A 205 15.51 2.03 -17.10
C ARG A 205 16.55 1.35 -18.02
N ARG A 206 17.19 2.15 -18.85
CA ARG A 206 18.29 1.65 -19.70
C ARG A 206 19.38 1.03 -18.83
N GLY A 207 19.78 -0.20 -19.13
CA GLY A 207 20.77 -0.98 -18.39
C GLY A 207 20.18 -2.07 -17.49
N SER A 208 18.85 -2.11 -17.31
CA SER A 208 18.16 -3.12 -16.49
C SER A 208 17.91 -4.45 -17.21
N ALA A 209 18.80 -4.86 -18.09
CA ALA A 209 18.64 -6.07 -18.88
C ALA A 209 18.40 -7.33 -18.03
N GLY A 210 17.44 -8.16 -18.43
CA GLY A 210 17.04 -9.39 -17.75
C GLY A 210 16.08 -9.18 -16.58
N SER A 211 15.61 -7.95 -16.38
CA SER A 211 14.67 -7.65 -15.30
C SER A 211 13.24 -8.09 -15.60
N VAL A 212 12.50 -8.40 -14.54
CA VAL A 212 11.11 -8.86 -14.61
C VAL A 212 10.27 -8.06 -13.59
N GLY A 213 9.13 -7.57 -14.05
CA GLY A 213 8.18 -6.86 -13.17
C GLY A 213 6.76 -7.31 -13.44
N ASN A 214 6.04 -7.61 -12.39
CA ASN A 214 4.64 -8.02 -12.46
C ASN A 214 3.80 -7.14 -11.54
N GLU A 215 2.59 -6.80 -12.00
CA GLU A 215 1.58 -6.10 -11.22
C GLU A 215 0.26 -6.82 -11.37
N GLN A 216 -0.40 -7.11 -10.25
CA GLN A 216 -1.73 -7.68 -10.23
C GLN A 216 -2.62 -6.99 -9.22
N GLU A 217 -3.83 -6.66 -9.66
CA GLU A 217 -4.87 -6.14 -8.78
C GLU A 217 -6.12 -7.03 -8.81
N THR A 218 -6.71 -7.24 -7.63
CA THR A 218 -8.02 -7.91 -7.50
C THR A 218 -8.95 -7.03 -6.67
N VAL A 219 -10.06 -6.61 -7.25
CA VAL A 219 -11.03 -5.71 -6.61
C VAL A 219 -12.40 -6.38 -6.58
N LEU A 220 -12.97 -6.48 -5.38
CA LEU A 220 -14.37 -6.84 -5.19
C LEU A 220 -15.18 -5.56 -5.00
N MET A 221 -16.11 -5.28 -5.90
CA MET A 221 -17.01 -4.14 -5.80
C MET A 221 -18.36 -4.57 -5.24
N LEU A 222 -18.79 -3.92 -4.17
CA LEU A 222 -19.97 -4.23 -3.38
C LEU A 222 -20.80 -2.95 -3.20
N GLY A 223 -21.49 -2.53 -4.24
CA GLY A 223 -22.35 -1.34 -4.23
C GLY A 223 -22.28 -0.51 -5.51
N ASP A 224 -23.41 0.10 -5.86
CA ASP A 224 -23.56 0.90 -7.08
C ASP A 224 -22.81 2.25 -7.03
N GLY A 225 -22.51 2.76 -5.82
CA GLY A 225 -21.83 4.04 -5.62
C GLY A 225 -20.31 3.97 -5.69
N VAL A 226 -19.74 2.76 -5.76
CA VAL A 226 -18.28 2.54 -5.75
C VAL A 226 -17.61 3.18 -6.96
N VAL A 227 -16.51 3.89 -6.70
CA VAL A 227 -15.62 4.41 -7.75
C VAL A 227 -14.27 3.70 -7.68
N ASN A 228 -14.03 2.81 -8.64
CA ASN A 228 -12.75 2.12 -8.77
C ASN A 228 -11.98 2.63 -9.99
N LYS A 229 -10.73 3.08 -9.79
CA LYS A 229 -9.80 3.44 -10.85
C LYS A 229 -8.49 2.69 -10.68
N THR A 230 -8.04 2.04 -11.74
CA THR A 230 -6.77 1.31 -11.80
C THR A 230 -5.96 1.85 -12.96
N VAL A 231 -4.70 2.22 -12.69
CA VAL A 231 -3.79 2.83 -13.67
C VAL A 231 -2.48 2.07 -13.66
N PRO A 232 -2.41 0.91 -14.33
CA PRO A 232 -1.16 0.20 -14.51
C PRO A 232 -0.29 0.94 -15.53
N LEU A 233 1.01 1.09 -15.22
CA LEU A 233 1.94 1.80 -16.07
C LEU A 233 3.25 1.02 -16.17
N ILE A 234 3.58 0.55 -17.38
CA ILE A 234 4.88 -0.06 -17.66
C ILE A 234 5.65 0.88 -18.57
N LEU A 235 6.73 1.47 -18.01
CA LEU A 235 7.68 2.28 -18.76
C LEU A 235 8.89 1.41 -19.14
N CYS A 236 9.27 1.43 -20.40
CA CYS A 236 10.27 0.50 -20.89
C CYS A 236 11.31 1.25 -21.76
N ALA A 237 12.51 1.46 -21.20
CA ALA A 237 13.65 2.01 -21.89
C ALA A 237 14.74 0.95 -22.18
N GLU A 238 14.49 -0.33 -21.83
CA GLU A 238 15.37 -1.49 -22.04
C GLU A 238 14.62 -2.57 -22.83
N GLU A 239 15.29 -3.22 -23.81
CA GLU A 239 14.64 -4.19 -24.69
C GLU A 239 14.54 -5.60 -24.08
N ASN A 240 15.53 -5.98 -23.26
CA ASN A 240 15.60 -7.32 -22.67
C ASN A 240 14.98 -7.36 -21.28
N VAL A 241 13.68 -7.13 -21.20
CA VAL A 241 12.91 -7.13 -19.94
C VAL A 241 11.55 -7.80 -20.14
N VAL A 242 10.92 -8.19 -19.04
CA VAL A 242 9.54 -8.72 -19.03
C VAL A 242 8.70 -7.90 -18.05
N GLY A 243 7.66 -7.26 -18.56
CA GLY A 243 6.70 -6.51 -17.76
C GLY A 243 5.29 -7.02 -18.00
N ASN A 244 4.59 -7.38 -16.93
CA ASN A 244 3.21 -7.84 -16.99
C ASN A 244 2.35 -7.03 -16.04
N HIS A 245 1.10 -6.79 -16.43
CA HIS A 245 0.09 -6.29 -15.52
C HIS A 245 -1.22 -7.04 -15.72
N GLY A 246 -2.02 -7.15 -14.65
CA GLY A 246 -3.35 -7.74 -14.69
C GLY A 246 -4.26 -7.08 -13.67
N ALA A 247 -5.55 -6.96 -14.02
CA ALA A 247 -6.56 -6.50 -13.09
C ALA A 247 -7.79 -7.41 -13.18
N THR A 248 -8.27 -7.87 -12.03
CA THR A 248 -9.54 -8.58 -11.90
C THR A 248 -10.47 -7.70 -11.08
N ILE A 249 -11.52 -7.22 -11.72
CA ILE A 249 -12.53 -6.38 -11.09
C ILE A 249 -13.86 -7.13 -11.23
N GLY A 250 -14.49 -7.43 -10.10
CA GLY A 250 -15.71 -8.23 -10.08
C GLY A 250 -16.66 -7.77 -8.98
N GLU A 251 -17.89 -8.23 -9.12
CA GLU A 251 -18.97 -8.12 -8.14
C GLU A 251 -19.32 -9.53 -7.66
N LEU A 252 -20.13 -9.66 -6.63
CA LEU A 252 -20.72 -10.94 -6.29
C LEU A 252 -21.76 -11.30 -7.35
N ASP A 253 -21.57 -12.43 -8.01
CA ASP A 253 -22.55 -12.92 -8.98
C ASP A 253 -23.83 -13.42 -8.30
N GLU A 254 -24.91 -13.45 -9.08
CA GLU A 254 -26.23 -13.86 -8.59
C GLU A 254 -26.24 -15.29 -8.06
N ASP A 255 -25.43 -16.20 -8.62
CA ASP A 255 -25.34 -17.59 -8.17
C ASP A 255 -24.68 -17.68 -6.79
N THR A 256 -23.64 -16.90 -6.56
CA THR A 256 -22.96 -16.79 -5.26
C THR A 256 -23.89 -16.18 -4.21
N LEU A 257 -24.60 -15.10 -4.53
CA LEU A 257 -25.58 -14.49 -3.63
C LEU A 257 -26.70 -15.48 -3.31
N PHE A 258 -27.28 -16.14 -4.31
CA PHE A 258 -28.31 -17.16 -4.12
C PHE A 258 -27.81 -18.31 -3.23
N TYR A 259 -26.56 -18.73 -3.39
CA TYR A 259 -25.97 -19.76 -2.53
C TYR A 259 -25.95 -19.35 -1.06
N PHE A 260 -25.57 -18.12 -0.76
CA PHE A 260 -25.56 -17.58 0.61
C PHE A 260 -26.99 -17.45 1.16
N GLU A 261 -27.92 -16.86 0.40
CA GLU A 261 -29.31 -16.66 0.78
C GLU A 261 -30.03 -17.98 1.03
N SER A 262 -29.75 -19.01 0.23
CA SER A 262 -30.30 -20.36 0.42
C SER A 262 -29.90 -21.02 1.75
N ARG A 263 -28.87 -20.47 2.42
CA ARG A 263 -28.39 -20.87 3.75
C ARG A 263 -28.82 -19.92 4.86
N GLY A 264 -29.64 -18.93 4.53
CA GLY A 264 -30.15 -17.95 5.49
C GLY A 264 -29.15 -16.81 5.79
N ILE A 265 -28.12 -16.64 4.96
CA ILE A 265 -27.17 -15.53 5.04
C ILE A 265 -27.69 -14.43 4.11
N SER A 266 -27.89 -13.21 4.62
CA SER A 266 -28.34 -12.07 3.83
C SER A 266 -27.28 -11.64 2.81
N ALA A 267 -27.66 -10.90 1.78
CA ALA A 267 -26.74 -10.34 0.80
C ALA A 267 -25.66 -9.48 1.47
N GLU A 268 -26.04 -8.62 2.42
CA GLU A 268 -25.10 -7.78 3.19
C GLU A 268 -24.10 -8.61 3.99
N GLU A 269 -24.55 -9.68 4.66
CA GLU A 269 -23.64 -10.59 5.40
C GLU A 269 -22.71 -11.33 4.44
N ALA A 270 -23.19 -11.74 3.25
CA ALA A 270 -22.36 -12.38 2.22
C ALA A 270 -21.26 -11.44 1.73
N GLU A 271 -21.59 -10.18 1.48
CA GLU A 271 -20.62 -9.12 1.11
C GLU A 271 -19.56 -8.94 2.19
N ASN A 272 -19.95 -8.84 3.46
CA ASN A 272 -19.03 -8.70 4.58
C ASN A 272 -18.10 -9.92 4.71
N ILE A 273 -18.62 -11.13 4.54
CA ILE A 273 -17.82 -12.37 4.55
C ILE A 273 -16.77 -12.34 3.43
N MET A 274 -17.16 -11.94 2.22
CA MET A 274 -16.25 -11.92 1.08
C MET A 274 -15.21 -10.80 1.19
N ALA A 275 -15.60 -9.62 1.65
CA ALA A 275 -14.68 -8.51 1.92
C ALA A 275 -13.64 -8.90 2.99
N ARG A 276 -14.10 -9.53 4.07
CA ARG A 276 -13.25 -10.04 5.14
C ARG A 276 -12.25 -11.09 4.62
N ALA A 277 -12.70 -12.04 3.83
CA ALA A 277 -11.87 -13.12 3.31
C ALA A 277 -10.67 -12.61 2.48
N ALA A 278 -10.83 -11.52 1.74
CA ALA A 278 -9.75 -10.90 0.97
C ALA A 278 -8.61 -10.41 1.87
N ILE A 279 -8.92 -9.73 2.98
CA ILE A 279 -7.94 -9.20 3.93
C ILE A 279 -7.35 -10.30 4.82
N GLU A 280 -8.18 -11.24 5.30
CA GLU A 280 -7.70 -12.36 6.12
C GLU A 280 -6.65 -13.22 5.39
N ARG A 281 -6.84 -13.42 4.10
CA ARG A 281 -5.87 -14.16 3.29
C ARG A 281 -4.50 -13.49 3.35
N LEU A 282 -4.43 -12.17 3.18
CA LEU A 282 -3.18 -11.43 3.27
C LEU A 282 -2.63 -11.40 4.70
N ALA A 283 -3.48 -11.18 5.71
CA ALA A 283 -3.06 -11.18 7.11
C ALA A 283 -2.35 -12.49 7.49
N ARG A 284 -2.82 -13.62 6.98
CA ARG A 284 -2.17 -14.95 7.24
C ARG A 284 -0.77 -15.06 6.62
N THR A 285 -0.47 -14.36 5.54
CA THR A 285 0.87 -14.39 4.91
C THR A 285 1.90 -13.59 5.71
N ILE A 286 1.46 -12.70 6.61
CA ILE A 286 2.36 -11.92 7.46
C ILE A 286 3.21 -12.83 8.36
N GLY A 287 2.66 -13.99 8.80
CA GLY A 287 3.39 -14.95 9.62
C GLY A 287 3.70 -14.45 11.05
N ASP A 288 2.96 -13.45 11.53
CA ASP A 288 3.08 -12.87 12.87
C ASP A 288 1.71 -12.89 13.55
N GLU A 289 1.60 -13.67 14.64
CA GLU A 289 0.32 -13.92 15.33
C GLU A 289 -0.27 -12.65 15.95
N ALA A 290 0.57 -11.78 16.49
CA ALA A 290 0.12 -10.53 17.11
C ALA A 290 -0.46 -9.57 16.04
N ALA A 291 0.22 -9.42 14.91
CA ALA A 291 -0.25 -8.61 13.79
C ALA A 291 -1.55 -9.18 13.19
N GLN A 292 -1.63 -10.50 13.00
CA GLN A 292 -2.85 -11.18 12.52
C GLN A 292 -4.03 -10.91 13.44
N THR A 293 -3.84 -11.08 14.77
CA THR A 293 -4.88 -10.83 15.76
C THR A 293 -5.37 -9.39 15.72
N ALA A 294 -4.45 -8.42 15.62
CA ALA A 294 -4.79 -7.01 15.53
C ALA A 294 -5.59 -6.70 14.26
N ILE A 295 -5.18 -7.23 13.11
CA ILE A 295 -5.88 -7.04 11.83
C ILE A 295 -7.29 -7.64 11.87
N LEU A 296 -7.43 -8.84 12.45
CA LEU A 296 -8.73 -9.52 12.55
C LEU A 296 -9.68 -8.77 13.50
N ALA A 297 -9.17 -8.25 14.62
CA ALA A 297 -9.95 -7.43 15.54
C ALA A 297 -10.44 -6.15 14.86
N GLU A 298 -9.58 -5.48 14.11
CA GLU A 298 -9.92 -4.28 13.35
C GLU A 298 -10.99 -4.56 12.28
N LEU A 299 -10.88 -5.70 11.58
CA LEU A 299 -11.88 -6.12 10.60
C LEU A 299 -13.25 -6.37 11.23
N GLU A 300 -13.31 -6.87 12.46
CA GLU A 300 -14.57 -7.05 13.19
C GLU A 300 -15.19 -5.73 13.64
N GLU A 301 -14.36 -4.71 13.85
CA GLU A 301 -14.85 -3.38 14.23
C GLU A 301 -15.38 -2.59 13.02
N VAL A 302 -14.76 -2.77 11.85
CA VAL A 302 -15.08 -1.97 10.66
C VAL A 302 -16.12 -2.61 9.74
N LEU A 303 -16.35 -3.92 9.80
CA LEU A 303 -17.39 -4.67 9.07
C LEU A 303 -18.60 -4.98 9.94
#